data_3e8899a15c554d09f309dca843fa992d
#
_entry.id   3e8899a15c554d09f309dca843fa992d
#
_cell.length_a   1.000
_cell.length_b   1.000
_cell.length_c   1.000
_cell.angle_alpha   90.00
_cell.angle_beta   90.00
_cell.angle_gamma   90.00
#
_symmetry.space_group_name_H-M   'P 1'
#
loop_
_entity.id
_entity.type
_entity.pdbx_description
1 polymer ?
#
loop_
_entity_poly.entity_id
_entity_poly.type
_entity_poly.pdbx_seq_one_letter_code
_entity_poly.pdbx_strand_id
1 'polypeptide(L)'
;MIRLLKIDLAKIRSYRTFWVLFGIYFVFLIVITSSGMEALKWLAAKGADFGDFDIQKVPLYHFPDVWQNLTYVAKHFRILIGIFIIISVTNEFSYKTIRQNVIDGMNRAEFIGSKVLFILGFSMLSTLVVFFIGISLGSIYSPESEMQFMFKHVEFIPAYFLSTFNYLLLMMVIALIVKRAGLSIVILLIYPVLESIIKVPLPDNLEYLTEYLPFSALSNLIDFPFQKYVFMEIRDTVAWKDVWINIAYIPILISIGYQTIANKNLG
;
A
#
# COMPACT_ATOMS: atom_id res chain seq x y z
N MET A 1 -13.74 -17.74 12.76
CA MET A 1 -13.06 -16.84 11.82
C MET A 1 -13.60 -16.96 10.38
N ILE A 2 -13.60 -18.14 9.73
CA ILE A 2 -14.13 -18.31 8.35
C ILE A 2 -15.60 -17.87 8.21
N ARG A 3 -16.46 -18.14 9.21
CA ARG A 3 -17.85 -17.70 9.23
C ARG A 3 -17.97 -16.17 9.20
N LEU A 4 -17.13 -15.46 9.94
CA LEU A 4 -17.12 -14.00 10.00
C LEU A 4 -16.61 -13.38 8.69
N LEU A 5 -15.56 -13.97 8.10
CA LEU A 5 -15.09 -13.57 6.77
C LEU A 5 -16.22 -13.70 5.72
N LYS A 6 -17.02 -14.79 5.77
CA LYS A 6 -18.18 -14.96 4.88
C LYS A 6 -19.23 -13.87 5.10
N ILE A 7 -19.48 -13.47 6.35
CA ILE A 7 -20.43 -12.39 6.68
C ILE A 7 -19.90 -11.05 6.15
N ASP A 8 -18.62 -10.74 6.37
CA ASP A 8 -18.00 -9.52 5.84
C ASP A 8 -18.00 -9.49 4.31
N LEU A 9 -17.67 -10.61 3.66
CA LEU A 9 -17.76 -10.73 2.19
C LEU A 9 -19.19 -10.57 1.68
N ALA A 10 -20.19 -11.11 2.39
CA ALA A 10 -21.59 -10.95 2.02
C ALA A 10 -22.06 -9.48 2.13
N LYS A 11 -21.61 -8.77 3.20
CA LYS A 11 -21.86 -7.33 3.34
C LYS A 11 -21.22 -6.54 2.20
N ILE A 12 -19.94 -6.84 1.89
CA ILE A 12 -19.16 -6.17 0.84
C ILE A 12 -19.79 -6.41 -0.53
N ARG A 13 -20.27 -7.63 -0.82
CA ARG A 13 -20.92 -7.98 -2.09
C ARG A 13 -22.10 -7.07 -2.43
N SER A 14 -22.84 -6.65 -1.43
CA SER A 14 -24.02 -5.78 -1.59
C SER A 14 -23.66 -4.28 -1.55
N TYR A 15 -22.39 -3.93 -1.26
CA TYR A 15 -21.98 -2.55 -1.04
C TYR A 15 -21.41 -1.92 -2.32
N ARG A 16 -22.22 -1.11 -3.01
CA ARG A 16 -21.84 -0.48 -4.29
C ARG A 16 -20.53 0.30 -4.23
N THR A 17 -20.31 1.06 -3.15
CA THR A 17 -19.08 1.85 -2.97
C THR A 17 -17.83 0.98 -2.99
N PHE A 18 -17.90 -0.26 -2.47
CA PHE A 18 -16.78 -1.20 -2.56
C PHE A 18 -16.41 -1.49 -4.01
N TRP A 19 -17.40 -1.90 -4.82
CA TRP A 19 -17.14 -2.29 -6.21
C TRP A 19 -16.64 -1.13 -7.05
N VAL A 20 -17.12 0.10 -6.79
CA VAL A 20 -16.64 1.31 -7.46
C VAL A 20 -15.16 1.57 -7.09
N LEU A 21 -14.83 1.63 -5.80
CA LEU A 21 -13.45 1.89 -5.35
C LEU A 21 -12.50 0.75 -5.75
N PHE A 22 -12.97 -0.49 -5.65
CA PHE A 22 -12.24 -1.67 -6.08
C PHE A 22 -11.96 -1.65 -7.58
N GLY A 23 -12.98 -1.38 -8.39
CA GLY A 23 -12.84 -1.26 -9.85
C GLY A 23 -11.89 -0.13 -10.24
N ILE A 24 -12.07 1.06 -9.68
CA ILE A 24 -11.18 2.22 -9.92
C ILE A 24 -9.74 1.86 -9.53
N TYR A 25 -9.54 1.23 -8.37
CA TYR A 25 -8.21 0.81 -7.91
C TYR A 25 -7.51 -0.09 -8.92
N PHE A 26 -8.15 -1.18 -9.35
CA PHE A 26 -7.53 -2.12 -10.28
C PHE A 26 -7.37 -1.55 -11.68
N VAL A 27 -8.31 -0.72 -12.15
CA VAL A 27 -8.17 -0.02 -13.42
C VAL A 27 -6.98 0.93 -13.37
N PHE A 28 -6.85 1.75 -12.32
CA PHE A 28 -5.70 2.64 -12.18
C PHE A 28 -4.39 1.87 -12.02
N LEU A 29 -4.39 0.82 -11.20
CA LEU A 29 -3.23 -0.04 -11.02
C LEU A 29 -2.75 -0.57 -12.39
N ILE A 30 -3.63 -1.19 -13.17
CA ILE A 30 -3.27 -1.78 -14.47
C ILE A 30 -2.90 -0.70 -15.49
N VAL A 31 -3.76 0.31 -15.68
CA VAL A 31 -3.57 1.32 -16.72
C VAL A 31 -2.31 2.15 -16.45
N ILE A 32 -2.14 2.67 -15.24
CA ILE A 32 -1.04 3.60 -14.96
C ILE A 32 0.29 2.86 -14.87
N THR A 33 0.32 1.65 -14.26
CA THR A 33 1.58 0.88 -14.26
C THR A 33 2.00 0.42 -15.64
N SER A 34 1.04 0.16 -16.54
CA SER A 34 1.34 -0.30 -17.91
C SER A 34 1.60 0.83 -18.90
N SER A 35 1.13 2.04 -18.63
CA SER A 35 1.21 3.18 -19.56
C SER A 35 2.46 4.05 -19.42
N GLY A 36 3.37 3.72 -18.50
CA GLY A 36 4.53 4.59 -18.19
C GLY A 36 5.41 4.90 -19.41
N MET A 37 5.75 3.89 -20.25
CA MET A 37 6.55 4.13 -21.44
C MET A 37 5.79 4.96 -22.48
N GLU A 38 4.49 4.72 -22.65
CA GLU A 38 3.68 5.48 -23.60
C GLU A 38 3.50 6.94 -23.14
N ALA A 39 3.35 7.15 -21.82
CA ALA A 39 3.30 8.48 -21.23
C ALA A 39 4.63 9.25 -21.45
N LEU A 40 5.77 8.59 -21.25
CA LEU A 40 7.08 9.18 -21.51
C LEU A 40 7.26 9.56 -23.00
N LYS A 41 6.91 8.66 -23.92
CA LYS A 41 6.95 8.93 -25.36
C LYS A 41 6.03 10.10 -25.75
N TRP A 42 4.84 10.16 -25.15
CA TRP A 42 3.90 11.26 -25.41
C TRP A 42 4.43 12.60 -24.89
N LEU A 43 5.04 12.64 -23.73
CA LEU A 43 5.67 13.84 -23.16
C LEU A 43 6.83 14.32 -24.06
N ALA A 44 7.69 13.39 -24.51
CA ALA A 44 8.78 13.71 -25.44
C ALA A 44 8.25 14.29 -26.77
N ALA A 45 7.20 13.70 -27.33
CA ALA A 45 6.56 14.19 -28.56
C ALA A 45 5.92 15.58 -28.39
N LYS A 46 5.56 15.98 -27.15
CA LYS A 46 5.04 17.32 -26.81
C LYS A 46 6.15 18.35 -26.56
N GLY A 47 7.41 17.99 -26.74
CA GLY A 47 8.54 18.89 -26.55
C GLY A 47 8.96 19.06 -25.09
N ALA A 48 8.61 18.13 -24.21
CA ALA A 48 9.19 18.09 -22.89
C ALA A 48 10.71 17.90 -23.04
N ASP A 49 11.46 18.90 -22.56
CA ASP A 49 12.93 18.84 -22.59
C ASP A 49 13.39 18.07 -21.33
N PHE A 50 14.01 16.94 -21.58
CA PHE A 50 14.61 16.11 -20.53
C PHE A 50 16.16 16.24 -20.54
N GLY A 51 16.67 17.32 -21.15
CA GLY A 51 18.10 17.53 -21.35
C GLY A 51 18.71 16.47 -22.26
N ASP A 52 19.92 16.02 -21.93
CA ASP A 52 20.63 14.97 -22.68
C ASP A 52 20.04 13.56 -22.49
N PHE A 53 18.87 13.45 -21.86
CA PHE A 53 18.24 12.18 -21.49
C PHE A 53 17.38 11.62 -22.62
N ASP A 54 17.84 10.54 -23.23
CA ASP A 54 17.06 9.80 -24.23
C ASP A 54 16.00 8.92 -23.55
N ILE A 55 14.79 9.47 -23.42
CA ILE A 55 13.66 8.81 -22.74
C ILE A 55 13.32 7.46 -23.36
N GLN A 56 13.57 7.28 -24.67
CA GLN A 56 13.28 6.03 -25.35
C GLN A 56 14.19 4.88 -24.90
N LYS A 57 15.35 5.23 -24.30
CA LYS A 57 16.32 4.27 -23.77
C LYS A 57 16.16 4.00 -22.27
N VAL A 58 15.19 4.65 -21.58
CA VAL A 58 14.95 4.38 -20.15
C VAL A 58 14.39 2.97 -20.00
N PRO A 59 15.10 2.05 -19.31
CA PRO A 59 14.67 0.66 -19.16
C PRO A 59 13.60 0.50 -18.07
N LEU A 60 12.50 1.28 -18.18
CA LEU A 60 11.46 1.35 -17.16
C LEU A 60 10.85 0.00 -16.80
N TYR A 61 10.68 -0.87 -17.81
CA TYR A 61 10.07 -2.18 -17.70
C TYR A 61 11.04 -3.34 -17.96
N HIS A 62 12.33 -3.08 -18.08
CA HIS A 62 13.33 -4.12 -18.25
C HIS A 62 13.59 -4.89 -16.97
N PHE A 63 13.90 -6.19 -17.09
CA PHE A 63 14.42 -6.96 -15.98
C PHE A 63 15.86 -6.54 -15.67
N PRO A 64 16.21 -6.42 -14.38
CA PRO A 64 15.41 -6.70 -13.17
C PRO A 64 14.63 -5.48 -12.63
N ASP A 65 14.78 -4.30 -13.22
CA ASP A 65 14.31 -3.01 -12.70
C ASP A 65 12.79 -2.89 -12.61
N VAL A 66 12.08 -3.64 -13.43
CA VAL A 66 10.62 -3.66 -13.48
C VAL A 66 9.99 -3.89 -12.10
N TRP A 67 10.59 -4.71 -11.25
CA TRP A 67 10.05 -5.05 -9.94
C TRP A 67 9.99 -3.84 -9.01
N GLN A 68 11.10 -3.09 -8.91
CA GLN A 68 11.14 -1.87 -8.10
C GLN A 68 10.27 -0.77 -8.68
N ASN A 69 10.34 -0.55 -9.99
CA ASN A 69 9.58 0.50 -10.68
C ASN A 69 8.07 0.31 -10.54
N LEU A 70 7.55 -0.89 -10.81
CA LEU A 70 6.12 -1.17 -10.72
C LEU A 70 5.61 -1.12 -9.28
N THR A 71 6.33 -1.74 -8.35
CA THR A 71 5.92 -1.74 -6.94
C THR A 71 5.93 -0.35 -6.35
N TYR A 72 6.90 0.50 -6.75
CA TYR A 72 6.93 1.89 -6.34
C TYR A 72 5.71 2.67 -6.85
N VAL A 73 5.36 2.55 -8.13
CA VAL A 73 4.18 3.22 -8.68
C VAL A 73 2.91 2.68 -8.06
N ALA A 74 2.79 1.35 -7.96
CA ALA A 74 1.62 0.67 -7.42
C ALA A 74 1.30 1.06 -5.97
N LYS A 75 2.32 1.28 -5.12
CA LYS A 75 2.10 1.65 -3.71
C LYS A 75 1.28 2.94 -3.53
N HIS A 76 1.25 3.84 -4.50
CA HIS A 76 0.49 5.09 -4.40
C HIS A 76 -1.02 4.89 -4.56
N PHE A 77 -1.45 3.88 -5.32
CA PHE A 77 -2.88 3.61 -5.54
C PHE A 77 -3.56 2.94 -4.35
N ARG A 78 -2.81 2.36 -3.41
CA ARG A 78 -3.38 1.74 -2.19
C ARG A 78 -4.23 2.71 -1.34
N ILE A 79 -4.09 4.03 -1.56
CA ILE A 79 -4.90 5.06 -0.92
C ILE A 79 -6.41 4.84 -1.15
N LEU A 80 -6.80 4.40 -2.34
CA LEU A 80 -8.21 4.13 -2.67
C LEU A 80 -8.79 3.02 -1.80
N ILE A 81 -8.00 1.98 -1.54
CA ILE A 81 -8.42 0.89 -0.68
C ILE A 81 -8.32 1.29 0.80
N GLY A 82 -7.35 2.12 1.16
CA GLY A 82 -7.29 2.73 2.49
C GLY A 82 -8.57 3.50 2.82
N ILE A 83 -9.08 4.30 1.88
CA ILE A 83 -10.36 4.99 2.00
C ILE A 83 -11.50 3.98 2.18
N PHE A 84 -11.53 2.89 1.40
CA PHE A 84 -12.53 1.85 1.56
C PHE A 84 -12.49 1.20 2.95
N ILE A 85 -11.30 0.84 3.45
CA ILE A 85 -11.12 0.27 4.79
C ILE A 85 -11.64 1.25 5.86
N ILE A 86 -11.30 2.53 5.76
CA ILE A 86 -11.81 3.57 6.66
C ILE A 86 -13.33 3.61 6.66
N ILE A 87 -13.96 3.69 5.48
CA ILE A 87 -15.43 3.74 5.35
C ILE A 87 -16.05 2.45 5.92
N SER A 88 -15.52 1.29 5.58
CA SER A 88 -16.03 0.00 6.04
C SER A 88 -16.02 -0.11 7.56
N VAL A 89 -14.91 0.27 8.20
CA VAL A 89 -14.77 0.20 9.65
C VAL A 89 -15.63 1.25 10.36
N THR A 90 -15.64 2.50 9.87
CA THR A 90 -16.41 3.59 10.51
C THR A 90 -17.92 3.41 10.35
N ASN A 91 -18.39 2.79 9.27
CA ASN A 91 -19.80 2.44 9.09
C ASN A 91 -20.29 1.47 10.16
N GLU A 92 -19.45 0.56 10.63
CA GLU A 92 -19.82 -0.37 11.69
C GLU A 92 -20.11 0.34 13.03
N PHE A 93 -19.45 1.50 13.27
CA PHE A 93 -19.79 2.36 14.42
C PHE A 93 -21.06 3.18 14.14
N SER A 94 -21.18 3.78 12.96
CA SER A 94 -22.31 4.65 12.59
C SER A 94 -23.64 3.90 12.60
N TYR A 95 -23.64 2.67 12.11
CA TYR A 95 -24.84 1.81 12.07
C TYR A 95 -24.98 0.91 13.30
N LYS A 96 -24.10 1.06 14.32
CA LYS A 96 -24.07 0.27 15.56
C LYS A 96 -24.02 -1.25 15.34
N THR A 97 -23.51 -1.68 14.18
CA THR A 97 -23.43 -3.11 13.82
C THR A 97 -22.42 -3.86 14.69
N ILE A 98 -21.37 -3.18 15.19
CA ILE A 98 -20.44 -3.77 16.17
C ILE A 98 -21.19 -4.21 17.43
N ARG A 99 -22.11 -3.37 17.95
CA ARG A 99 -22.90 -3.70 19.13
C ARG A 99 -23.79 -4.92 18.89
N GLN A 100 -24.45 -4.98 17.75
CA GLN A 100 -25.28 -6.10 17.35
C GLN A 100 -24.47 -7.40 17.25
N ASN A 101 -23.31 -7.35 16.59
CA ASN A 101 -22.43 -8.49 16.46
C ASN A 101 -21.95 -9.04 17.82
N VAL A 102 -21.70 -8.16 18.81
CA VAL A 102 -21.32 -8.56 20.17
C VAL A 102 -22.50 -9.19 20.91
N ILE A 103 -23.73 -8.65 20.75
CA ILE A 103 -24.95 -9.24 21.31
C ILE A 103 -25.19 -10.64 20.72
N ASP A 104 -24.92 -10.82 19.43
CA ASP A 104 -25.01 -12.09 18.71
C ASP A 104 -23.86 -13.07 19.05
N GLY A 105 -23.03 -12.74 20.07
CA GLY A 105 -21.96 -13.60 20.59
C GLY A 105 -20.60 -13.48 19.90
N MET A 106 -20.36 -12.46 19.06
CA MET A 106 -19.06 -12.24 18.45
C MET A 106 -18.06 -11.71 19.48
N ASN A 107 -16.90 -12.38 19.59
CA ASN A 107 -15.79 -11.89 20.39
C ASN A 107 -15.11 -10.70 19.67
N ARG A 108 -14.60 -9.74 20.47
CA ARG A 108 -13.87 -8.57 19.97
C ARG A 108 -12.61 -8.94 19.16
N ALA A 109 -11.92 -10.02 19.55
CA ALA A 109 -10.79 -10.57 18.79
C ALA A 109 -11.22 -11.12 17.43
N GLU A 110 -12.38 -11.74 17.35
CA GLU A 110 -12.94 -12.23 16.09
C GLU A 110 -13.28 -11.09 15.14
N PHE A 111 -13.80 -9.97 15.67
CA PHE A 111 -14.07 -8.78 14.88
C PHE A 111 -12.78 -8.23 14.24
N ILE A 112 -11.73 -8.00 15.03
CA ILE A 112 -10.43 -7.54 14.48
C ILE A 112 -9.86 -8.57 13.53
N GLY A 113 -9.89 -9.86 13.89
CA GLY A 113 -9.38 -10.94 13.04
C GLY A 113 -10.05 -11.02 11.67
N SER A 114 -11.38 -10.78 11.58
CA SER A 114 -12.07 -10.74 10.28
C SER A 114 -11.58 -9.59 9.40
N LYS A 115 -11.35 -8.40 9.97
CA LYS A 115 -10.82 -7.24 9.24
C LYS A 115 -9.38 -7.46 8.79
N VAL A 116 -8.54 -8.03 9.66
CA VAL A 116 -7.15 -8.39 9.32
C VAL A 116 -7.10 -9.41 8.19
N LEU A 117 -7.95 -10.44 8.21
CA LEU A 117 -8.04 -11.42 7.13
C LEU A 117 -8.49 -10.81 5.81
N PHE A 118 -9.44 -9.86 5.85
CA PHE A 118 -9.85 -9.13 4.66
C PHE A 118 -8.71 -8.30 4.09
N ILE A 119 -8.00 -7.55 4.93
CA ILE A 119 -6.83 -6.74 4.55
C ILE A 119 -5.73 -7.63 3.95
N LEU A 120 -5.46 -8.79 4.57
CA LEU A 120 -4.48 -9.75 4.09
C LEU A 120 -4.85 -10.28 2.69
N GLY A 121 -6.08 -10.71 2.50
CA GLY A 121 -6.56 -11.20 1.21
C GLY A 121 -6.49 -10.13 0.11
N PHE A 122 -6.85 -8.87 0.46
CA PHE A 122 -6.76 -7.77 -0.49
C PHE A 122 -5.32 -7.43 -0.85
N SER A 123 -4.41 -7.36 0.14
CA SER A 123 -2.99 -7.10 -0.09
C SER A 123 -2.35 -8.19 -0.95
N MET A 124 -2.73 -9.45 -0.71
CA MET A 124 -2.26 -10.58 -1.52
C MET A 124 -2.75 -10.47 -2.97
N LEU A 125 -4.05 -10.17 -3.18
CA LEU A 125 -4.61 -9.99 -4.52
C LEU A 125 -3.92 -8.85 -5.28
N SER A 126 -3.73 -7.70 -4.63
CA SER A 126 -3.01 -6.56 -5.20
C SER A 126 -1.59 -6.93 -5.61
N THR A 127 -0.88 -7.65 -4.75
CA THR A 127 0.50 -8.10 -5.01
C THR A 127 0.56 -9.06 -6.19
N LEU A 128 -0.36 -10.00 -6.29
CA LEU A 128 -0.45 -10.93 -7.42
C LEU A 128 -0.69 -10.18 -8.73
N VAL A 129 -1.56 -9.17 -8.75
CA VAL A 129 -1.80 -8.36 -9.94
C VAL A 129 -0.53 -7.62 -10.35
N VAL A 130 0.18 -6.98 -9.43
CA VAL A 130 1.46 -6.29 -9.73
C VAL A 130 2.51 -7.28 -10.23
N PHE A 131 2.60 -8.46 -9.64
CA PHE A 131 3.51 -9.51 -10.08
C PHE A 131 3.24 -9.95 -11.53
N PHE A 132 1.99 -10.23 -11.89
CA PHE A 132 1.64 -10.63 -13.25
C PHE A 132 1.84 -9.50 -14.27
N ILE A 133 1.56 -8.24 -13.91
CA ILE A 133 1.90 -7.08 -14.74
C ILE A 133 3.41 -7.00 -14.94
N GLY A 134 4.21 -7.19 -13.89
CA GLY A 134 5.67 -7.16 -13.96
C GLY A 134 6.25 -8.23 -14.87
N ILE A 135 5.77 -9.48 -14.77
CA ILE A 135 6.16 -10.54 -15.71
C ILE A 135 5.79 -10.16 -17.15
N SER A 136 4.55 -9.71 -17.37
CA SER A 136 4.05 -9.40 -18.70
C SER A 136 4.84 -8.27 -19.36
N LEU A 137 5.01 -7.14 -18.66
CA LEU A 137 5.74 -6.00 -19.19
C LEU A 137 7.24 -6.30 -19.29
N GLY A 138 7.84 -6.92 -18.29
CA GLY A 138 9.24 -7.33 -18.34
C GLY A 138 9.53 -8.23 -19.55
N SER A 139 8.65 -9.20 -19.82
CA SER A 139 8.82 -10.10 -20.98
C SER A 139 8.63 -9.41 -22.34
N ILE A 140 7.81 -8.34 -22.41
CA ILE A 140 7.57 -7.59 -23.66
C ILE A 140 8.70 -6.61 -23.96
N TYR A 141 9.23 -5.96 -22.92
CA TYR A 141 10.17 -4.85 -23.09
C TYR A 141 11.65 -5.24 -22.92
N SER A 142 11.96 -6.32 -22.18
CA SER A 142 13.34 -6.74 -21.95
C SER A 142 13.95 -7.39 -23.19
N PRO A 143 15.21 -7.07 -23.55
CA PRO A 143 15.98 -7.83 -24.51
C PRO A 143 16.19 -9.29 -24.06
N GLU A 144 16.43 -10.21 -25.00
CA GLU A 144 16.67 -11.62 -24.69
C GLU A 144 17.82 -11.84 -23.69
N SER A 145 18.85 -11.00 -23.77
CA SER A 145 20.00 -11.03 -22.85
C SER A 145 19.65 -10.72 -21.39
N GLU A 146 18.53 -10.05 -21.14
CA GLU A 146 18.07 -9.67 -19.81
C GLU A 146 17.07 -10.67 -19.21
N MET A 147 16.50 -11.56 -20.02
CA MET A 147 15.52 -12.55 -19.55
C MET A 147 16.09 -13.49 -18.48
N GLN A 148 17.41 -13.73 -18.48
CA GLN A 148 18.08 -14.49 -17.41
C GLN A 148 17.98 -13.82 -16.04
N PHE A 149 17.71 -12.51 -15.98
CA PHE A 149 17.58 -11.73 -14.76
C PHE A 149 16.13 -11.53 -14.31
N MET A 150 15.17 -12.25 -14.92
CA MET A 150 13.73 -12.11 -14.64
C MET A 150 13.40 -12.10 -13.15
N PHE A 151 14.02 -12.96 -12.36
CA PHE A 151 13.74 -13.05 -10.92
C PHE A 151 14.76 -12.33 -10.03
N LYS A 152 15.74 -11.65 -10.61
CA LYS A 152 16.64 -10.80 -9.85
C LYS A 152 15.86 -9.59 -9.33
N HIS A 153 16.06 -9.23 -8.06
CA HIS A 153 15.33 -8.15 -7.35
C HIS A 153 13.81 -8.38 -7.21
N VAL A 154 13.33 -9.63 -7.34
CA VAL A 154 11.91 -9.98 -7.13
C VAL A 154 11.47 -9.76 -5.67
N GLU A 155 12.40 -9.56 -4.74
CA GLU A 155 12.15 -9.20 -3.34
C GLU A 155 11.32 -7.92 -3.16
N PHE A 156 11.24 -7.06 -4.16
CA PHE A 156 10.32 -5.92 -4.15
C PHE A 156 8.84 -6.34 -4.15
N ILE A 157 8.50 -7.53 -4.64
CA ILE A 157 7.13 -8.06 -4.62
C ILE A 157 6.66 -8.37 -3.19
N PRO A 158 7.35 -9.21 -2.39
CA PRO A 158 6.99 -9.37 -0.97
C PRO A 158 7.14 -8.09 -0.15
N ALA A 159 8.06 -7.18 -0.49
CA ALA A 159 8.15 -5.87 0.15
C ALA A 159 6.88 -5.02 -0.13
N TYR A 160 6.37 -5.05 -1.35
CA TYR A 160 5.11 -4.40 -1.71
C TYR A 160 3.91 -5.00 -0.95
N PHE A 161 3.85 -6.33 -0.84
CA PHE A 161 2.84 -6.99 -0.01
C PHE A 161 2.89 -6.48 1.43
N LEU A 162 4.06 -6.52 2.05
CA LEU A 162 4.26 -6.11 3.45
C LEU A 162 3.91 -4.63 3.67
N SER A 163 4.36 -3.76 2.75
CA SER A 163 4.05 -2.33 2.77
C SER A 163 2.55 -2.06 2.63
N THR A 164 1.87 -2.75 1.71
CA THR A 164 0.43 -2.59 1.48
C THR A 164 -0.38 -3.13 2.64
N PHE A 165 -0.01 -4.29 3.17
CA PHE A 165 -0.67 -4.91 4.32
C PHE A 165 -0.62 -4.00 5.55
N ASN A 166 0.57 -3.50 5.91
CA ASN A 166 0.74 -2.57 7.04
C ASN A 166 0.03 -1.24 6.82
N TYR A 167 0.05 -0.71 5.59
CA TYR A 167 -0.69 0.51 5.26
C TYR A 167 -2.19 0.35 5.53
N LEU A 168 -2.78 -0.74 5.09
CA LEU A 168 -4.21 -0.99 5.30
C LEU A 168 -4.53 -1.30 6.77
N LEU A 169 -3.62 -1.96 7.52
CA LEU A 169 -3.75 -2.11 8.96
C LEU A 169 -3.73 -0.75 9.68
N LEU A 170 -2.84 0.15 9.29
CA LEU A 170 -2.78 1.51 9.84
C LEU A 170 -4.08 2.27 9.58
N MET A 171 -4.65 2.15 8.37
CA MET A 171 -5.96 2.75 8.04
C MET A 171 -7.09 2.19 8.89
N MET A 172 -7.09 0.88 9.13
CA MET A 172 -8.04 0.24 10.05
C MET A 172 -7.90 0.81 11.47
N VAL A 173 -6.69 0.95 11.99
CA VAL A 173 -6.44 1.49 13.33
C VAL A 173 -6.89 2.94 13.45
N ILE A 174 -6.57 3.80 12.48
CA ILE A 174 -7.04 5.18 12.43
C ILE A 174 -8.58 5.23 12.45
N ALA A 175 -9.24 4.40 11.64
CA ALA A 175 -10.69 4.34 11.60
C ALA A 175 -11.31 3.89 12.92
N LEU A 176 -10.69 2.94 13.63
CA LEU A 176 -11.13 2.45 14.94
C LEU A 176 -11.00 3.52 16.04
N ILE A 177 -9.94 4.33 16.00
CA ILE A 177 -9.68 5.40 16.96
C ILE A 177 -10.63 6.58 16.74
N VAL A 178 -10.71 7.05 15.49
CA VAL A 178 -11.43 8.29 15.09
C VAL A 178 -12.93 8.07 14.99
N LYS A 179 -13.37 6.89 14.50
CA LYS A 179 -14.79 6.47 14.32
C LYS A 179 -15.63 7.36 13.40
N ARG A 180 -15.01 8.26 12.65
CA ARG A 180 -15.67 9.16 11.70
C ARG A 180 -14.95 9.09 10.36
N ALA A 181 -15.64 8.66 9.30
CA ALA A 181 -15.05 8.43 8.00
C ALA A 181 -14.33 9.68 7.45
N GLY A 182 -15.02 10.83 7.42
CA GLY A 182 -14.45 12.07 6.88
C GLY A 182 -13.17 12.48 7.59
N LEU A 183 -13.16 12.50 8.93
CA LEU A 183 -11.96 12.87 9.70
C LEU A 183 -10.82 11.86 9.52
N SER A 184 -11.11 10.57 9.46
CA SER A 184 -10.10 9.53 9.21
C SER A 184 -9.47 9.67 7.83
N ILE A 185 -10.27 10.04 6.81
CA ILE A 185 -9.76 10.29 5.44
C ILE A 185 -8.88 11.55 5.43
N VAL A 186 -9.27 12.61 6.14
CA VAL A 186 -8.44 13.82 6.27
C VAL A 186 -7.10 13.49 6.93
N ILE A 187 -7.10 12.67 8.00
CA ILE A 187 -5.86 12.21 8.65
C ILE A 187 -5.01 11.39 7.67
N LEU A 188 -5.61 10.48 6.91
CA LEU A 188 -4.93 9.70 5.87
C LEU A 188 -4.17 10.59 4.88
N LEU A 189 -4.78 11.69 4.45
CA LEU A 189 -4.19 12.59 3.45
C LEU A 189 -3.14 13.52 4.04
N ILE A 190 -3.34 13.99 5.27
CA ILE A 190 -2.47 15.00 5.89
C ILE A 190 -1.28 14.36 6.61
N TYR A 191 -1.44 13.18 7.20
CA TYR A 191 -0.43 12.57 8.05
C TYR A 191 0.93 12.35 7.34
N PRO A 192 1.02 11.87 6.08
CA PRO A 192 2.30 11.76 5.38
C PRO A 192 3.01 13.10 5.21
N VAL A 193 2.24 14.17 5.01
CA VAL A 193 2.78 15.55 4.91
C VAL A 193 3.29 16.00 6.27
N LEU A 194 2.56 15.72 7.34
CA LEU A 194 3.01 16.03 8.71
C LEU A 194 4.30 15.30 9.06
N GLU A 195 4.44 14.00 8.71
CA GLU A 195 5.70 13.28 8.92
C GLU A 195 6.87 13.93 8.16
N SER A 196 6.64 14.38 6.92
CA SER A 196 7.66 15.06 6.13
C SER A 196 8.08 16.40 6.76
N ILE A 197 7.13 17.15 7.32
CA ILE A 197 7.41 18.41 8.02
C ILE A 197 8.19 18.17 9.32
N ILE A 198 7.87 17.12 10.06
CA ILE A 198 8.55 16.79 11.32
C ILE A 198 10.03 16.42 11.07
N LYS A 199 10.35 15.83 9.91
CA LYS A 199 11.72 15.45 9.56
C LYS A 199 12.65 16.65 9.36
N VAL A 200 12.15 17.76 8.82
CA VAL A 200 12.95 18.93 8.43
C VAL A 200 13.74 19.56 9.59
N PRO A 201 13.15 19.80 10.78
CA PRO A 201 13.86 20.48 11.87
C PRO A 201 14.65 19.54 12.80
N LEU A 202 14.68 18.23 12.52
CA LEU A 202 15.38 17.29 13.40
C LEU A 202 16.90 17.44 13.26
N PRO A 203 17.63 17.51 14.37
CA PRO A 203 19.10 17.43 14.35
C PRO A 203 19.57 16.11 13.77
N ASP A 204 20.73 16.10 13.10
CA ASP A 204 21.32 14.92 12.43
C ASP A 204 21.42 13.70 13.34
N ASN A 205 21.70 13.92 14.63
CA ASN A 205 21.78 12.84 15.64
C ASN A 205 20.43 12.21 16.00
N LEU A 206 19.30 12.78 15.60
CA LEU A 206 17.94 12.25 15.81
C LEU A 206 17.26 11.85 14.51
N GLU A 207 17.86 12.12 13.36
CA GLU A 207 17.28 11.79 12.04
C GLU A 207 16.93 10.31 11.92
N TYR A 208 17.73 9.42 12.51
CA TYR A 208 17.48 7.96 12.48
C TYR A 208 16.12 7.58 13.11
N LEU A 209 15.55 8.40 14.01
CA LEU A 209 14.23 8.13 14.61
C LEU A 209 13.10 8.29 13.59
N THR A 210 13.31 9.07 12.54
CA THR A 210 12.29 9.30 11.51
C THR A 210 11.99 8.05 10.69
N GLU A 211 12.93 7.11 10.60
CA GLU A 211 12.75 5.85 9.91
C GLU A 211 11.67 4.97 10.56
N TYR A 212 11.45 5.17 11.88
CA TYR A 212 10.45 4.44 12.64
C TYR A 212 9.06 5.08 12.62
N LEU A 213 8.88 6.24 11.99
CA LEU A 213 7.55 6.81 11.82
C LEU A 213 6.70 5.95 10.87
N PRO A 214 5.39 5.79 11.12
CA PRO A 214 4.57 4.81 10.42
C PRO A 214 4.63 4.89 8.90
N PHE A 215 4.43 6.08 8.29
CA PHE A 215 4.49 6.21 6.83
C PHE A 215 5.91 6.13 6.28
N SER A 216 6.89 6.60 7.05
CA SER A 216 8.31 6.52 6.68
C SER A 216 8.77 5.06 6.62
N ALA A 217 8.46 4.26 7.66
CA ALA A 217 8.76 2.84 7.69
C ALA A 217 8.15 2.08 6.50
N LEU A 218 6.91 2.44 6.11
CA LEU A 218 6.25 1.86 4.93
C LEU A 218 6.90 2.30 3.61
N SER A 219 7.38 3.55 3.54
CA SER A 219 8.03 4.10 2.34
C SER A 219 9.42 3.53 2.11
N ASN A 220 10.19 3.29 3.18
CA ASN A 220 11.56 2.81 3.13
C ASN A 220 11.69 1.37 2.62
N LEU A 221 10.60 0.59 2.59
CA LEU A 221 10.61 -0.73 1.96
C LEU A 221 10.84 -0.69 0.46
N ILE A 222 10.39 0.40 -0.20
CA ILE A 222 10.49 0.57 -1.65
C ILE A 222 10.86 2.01 -1.92
N ASP A 223 12.15 2.26 -2.11
CA ASP A 223 12.68 3.58 -2.39
C ASP A 223 12.28 4.09 -3.78
N PHE A 224 12.44 5.40 -3.99
CA PHE A 224 12.18 6.04 -5.28
C PHE A 224 13.18 5.56 -6.34
N PRO A 225 12.75 4.79 -7.37
CA PRO A 225 13.68 4.10 -8.26
C PRO A 225 14.23 4.97 -9.38
N PHE A 226 13.55 6.07 -9.73
CA PHE A 226 13.83 6.77 -11.00
C PHE A 226 15.08 7.63 -10.96
N GLN A 227 15.67 7.86 -9.78
CA GLN A 227 16.94 8.59 -9.64
C GLN A 227 18.12 7.87 -10.32
N LYS A 228 18.08 6.52 -10.41
CA LYS A 228 19.12 5.75 -11.11
C LYS A 228 19.24 6.10 -12.59
N TYR A 229 18.17 6.57 -13.18
CA TYR A 229 18.18 7.00 -14.59
C TYR A 229 18.77 8.39 -14.79
N VAL A 230 19.11 9.11 -13.71
CA VAL A 230 19.75 10.45 -13.71
C VAL A 230 21.16 10.37 -13.11
N PHE A 231 21.84 9.24 -13.26
CA PHE A 231 23.21 8.97 -12.76
C PHE A 231 23.36 9.08 -11.23
N MET A 232 22.30 8.85 -10.48
CA MET A 232 22.37 8.78 -9.01
C MET A 232 22.40 7.33 -8.56
N GLU A 233 23.32 6.98 -7.68
CA GLU A 233 23.29 5.68 -7.02
C GLU A 233 22.07 5.58 -6.13
N ILE A 234 21.29 4.50 -6.28
CA ILE A 234 20.16 4.18 -5.44
C ILE A 234 20.28 2.77 -4.90
N ARG A 235 19.52 2.48 -3.87
CA ARG A 235 19.43 1.13 -3.32
C ARG A 235 18.61 0.23 -4.25
N ASP A 236 19.27 -0.79 -4.82
CA ASP A 236 18.66 -1.78 -5.72
C ASP A 236 18.06 -2.99 -5.00
N THR A 237 18.14 -3.02 -3.67
CA THR A 237 17.68 -4.16 -2.86
C THR A 237 16.84 -3.69 -1.68
N VAL A 238 15.97 -4.55 -1.20
CA VAL A 238 15.19 -4.28 0.02
C VAL A 238 16.07 -4.47 1.25
N ALA A 239 16.19 -3.42 2.09
CA ALA A 239 16.99 -3.54 3.31
C ALA A 239 16.28 -4.39 4.37
N TRP A 240 16.97 -5.37 4.91
CA TRP A 240 16.46 -6.23 5.97
C TRP A 240 16.01 -5.47 7.22
N LYS A 241 16.67 -4.34 7.54
CA LYS A 241 16.25 -3.44 8.61
C LYS A 241 14.80 -3.00 8.43
N ASP A 242 14.46 -2.51 7.23
CA ASP A 242 13.12 -2.00 6.91
C ASP A 242 12.07 -3.13 6.95
N VAL A 243 12.45 -4.33 6.51
CA VAL A 243 11.60 -5.52 6.61
C VAL A 243 11.26 -5.84 8.06
N TRP A 244 12.27 -5.87 8.97
CA TRP A 244 12.04 -6.16 10.37
C TRP A 244 11.21 -5.09 11.08
N ILE A 245 11.43 -3.81 10.78
CA ILE A 245 10.61 -2.71 11.29
C ILE A 245 9.15 -2.94 10.89
N ASN A 246 8.90 -3.26 9.62
CA ASN A 246 7.55 -3.49 9.12
C ASN A 246 6.90 -4.76 9.67
N ILE A 247 7.65 -5.84 9.89
CA ILE A 247 7.14 -7.04 10.57
C ILE A 247 6.74 -6.71 12.01
N ALA A 248 7.51 -5.88 12.73
CA ALA A 248 7.19 -5.45 14.08
C ALA A 248 5.92 -4.58 14.14
N TYR A 249 5.62 -3.82 13.10
CA TYR A 249 4.38 -3.02 13.02
C TYR A 249 3.12 -3.88 13.03
N ILE A 250 3.14 -5.09 12.49
CA ILE A 250 1.95 -5.96 12.41
C ILE A 250 1.33 -6.21 13.79
N PRO A 251 2.03 -6.82 14.75
CA PRO A 251 1.46 -7.07 16.08
C PRO A 251 1.15 -5.78 16.84
N ILE A 252 1.92 -4.71 16.64
CA ILE A 252 1.67 -3.41 17.25
C ILE A 252 0.32 -2.86 16.80
N LEU A 253 0.09 -2.77 15.48
CA LEU A 253 -1.16 -2.24 14.92
C LEU A 253 -2.37 -3.09 15.28
N ILE A 254 -2.24 -4.42 15.24
CA ILE A 254 -3.31 -5.34 15.64
C ILE A 254 -3.63 -5.15 17.13
N SER A 255 -2.61 -5.01 17.98
CA SER A 255 -2.79 -4.81 19.44
C SER A 255 -3.47 -3.48 19.75
N ILE A 256 -3.07 -2.39 19.07
CA ILE A 256 -3.72 -1.08 19.21
C ILE A 256 -5.19 -1.17 18.77
N GLY A 257 -5.46 -1.80 17.63
CA GLY A 257 -6.82 -2.03 17.13
C GLY A 257 -7.67 -2.80 18.13
N TYR A 258 -7.13 -3.88 18.70
CA TYR A 258 -7.81 -4.68 19.71
C TYR A 258 -8.09 -3.88 21.00
N GLN A 259 -7.10 -3.19 21.55
CA GLN A 259 -7.23 -2.38 22.77
C GLN A 259 -8.25 -1.26 22.59
N THR A 260 -8.28 -0.64 21.39
CA THR A 260 -9.24 0.42 21.08
C THR A 260 -10.69 -0.04 21.19
N ILE A 261 -10.96 -1.31 20.86
CA ILE A 261 -12.31 -1.90 21.00
C ILE A 261 -12.50 -2.49 22.41
N ALA A 262 -11.46 -3.07 23.03
CA ALA A 262 -11.54 -3.73 24.32
C ALA A 262 -11.87 -2.75 25.45
N ASN A 263 -11.24 -1.57 25.46
CA ASN A 263 -11.35 -0.58 26.53
C ASN A 263 -12.60 0.31 26.45
N LYS A 264 -13.47 0.10 25.49
CA LYS A 264 -14.70 0.92 25.36
C LYS A 264 -15.93 0.10 25.69
N ASN A 265 -16.73 0.63 26.61
CA ASN A 265 -18.12 0.21 26.75
C ASN A 265 -18.80 0.52 25.40
N LEU A 266 -19.25 -0.54 24.71
CA LEU A 266 -20.01 -0.43 23.46
C LEU A 266 -21.48 -0.05 23.77
N GLY A 267 -21.63 0.88 24.74
CA GLY A 267 -22.92 1.41 25.17
C GLY A 267 -23.61 2.33 24.18
#